data_7bf614f1a94d333212b8539c9eea9f69
#
_entry.id   7bf614f1a94d333212b8539c9eea9f69
#
_cell.length_a   1.000
_cell.length_b   1.000
_cell.length_c   1.000
_cell.angle_alpha   90.00
_cell.angle_beta   90.00
_cell.angle_gamma   90.00
#
_symmetry.space_group_name_H-M   'P 1'
#
loop_
_entity.id
_entity.type
_entity.pdbx_description
1 polymer ?
#
loop_
_entity_poly.entity_id
_entity_poly.type
_entity_poly.pdbx_seq_one_letter_code
_entity_poly.pdbx_strand_id
1 'polypeptide(L)'
;MFDTSLVQNVLQGIFSAAFLASILRVTTPILLPSLGALVSDRAGVINIGLEGTMLVSAFTGVAFSAYSYEWFGESTAQIIGPWLGLVMGVVVAVLLALLLAVFHLRFKADIILSGIALNILGSAATVAIMFELTGDRGNTQ
;
A
#
# COMPACT_ATOMS: atom_id res chain seq x y z
N MET A 1 -1.50 -30.53 32.74
CA MET A 1 -2.82 -31.01 32.28
C MET A 1 -3.37 -29.85 31.45
N PHE A 2 -3.31 -29.98 30.11
CA PHE A 2 -3.81 -28.91 29.24
C PHE A 2 -5.34 -28.85 29.38
N ASP A 3 -5.83 -27.66 29.62
CA ASP A 3 -7.25 -27.42 29.82
C ASP A 3 -7.99 -27.63 28.47
N THR A 4 -8.84 -28.65 28.40
CA THR A 4 -9.59 -28.99 27.19
C THR A 4 -10.43 -27.83 26.66
N SER A 5 -10.86 -26.93 27.54
CA SER A 5 -11.59 -25.71 27.21
C SER A 5 -10.71 -24.72 26.45
N LEU A 6 -9.44 -24.57 26.82
CA LEU A 6 -8.49 -23.72 26.10
C LEU A 6 -8.22 -24.23 24.69
N VAL A 7 -8.04 -25.55 24.53
CA VAL A 7 -7.82 -26.16 23.20
C VAL A 7 -9.04 -25.96 22.30
N GLN A 8 -10.24 -26.16 22.81
CA GLN A 8 -11.48 -25.92 22.05
C GLN A 8 -11.65 -24.47 21.65
N ASN A 9 -11.39 -23.53 22.54
CA ASN A 9 -11.48 -22.08 22.24
C ASN A 9 -10.45 -21.65 21.18
N VAL A 10 -9.23 -22.17 21.24
CA VAL A 10 -8.19 -21.90 20.24
C VAL A 10 -8.57 -22.49 18.89
N LEU A 11 -9.07 -23.72 18.84
CA LEU A 11 -9.51 -24.35 17.59
C LEU A 11 -10.70 -23.60 16.98
N GLN A 12 -11.71 -23.22 17.76
CA GLN A 12 -12.83 -22.41 17.28
C GLN A 12 -12.37 -21.03 16.77
N GLY A 13 -11.38 -20.43 17.41
CA GLY A 13 -10.77 -19.18 16.96
C GLY A 13 -10.09 -19.33 15.61
N ILE A 14 -9.29 -20.40 15.43
CA ILE A 14 -8.55 -20.68 14.17
C ILE A 14 -9.51 -20.96 13.00
N PHE A 15 -10.60 -21.66 13.25
CA PHE A 15 -11.61 -21.97 12.22
C PHE A 15 -12.71 -20.90 12.10
N SER A 16 -12.54 -19.74 12.72
CA SER A 16 -13.50 -18.64 12.61
C SER A 16 -13.36 -17.89 11.29
N ALA A 17 -14.48 -17.38 10.77
CA ALA A 17 -14.47 -16.49 9.59
C ALA A 17 -13.63 -15.22 9.82
N ALA A 18 -13.57 -14.75 11.06
CA ALA A 18 -12.72 -13.61 11.45
C ALA A 18 -11.23 -13.89 11.28
N PHE A 19 -10.78 -15.12 11.59
CA PHE A 19 -9.39 -15.52 11.37
C PHE A 19 -9.02 -15.59 9.89
N LEU A 20 -9.90 -16.17 9.06
CA LEU A 20 -9.70 -16.20 7.60
C LEU A 20 -9.66 -14.78 7.01
N ALA A 21 -10.57 -13.90 7.45
CA ALA A 21 -10.57 -12.51 7.03
C ALA A 21 -9.27 -11.79 7.44
N SER A 22 -8.75 -12.07 8.64
CA SER A 22 -7.48 -11.51 9.11
C SER A 22 -6.29 -12.00 8.28
N ILE A 23 -6.26 -13.28 7.91
CA ILE A 23 -5.22 -13.82 7.01
C ILE A 23 -5.25 -13.09 5.67
N LEU A 24 -6.42 -12.97 5.04
CA LEU A 24 -6.56 -12.27 3.77
C LEU A 24 -6.11 -10.81 3.87
N ARG A 25 -6.50 -10.11 4.96
CA ARG A 25 -6.15 -8.71 5.20
C ARG A 25 -4.64 -8.49 5.31
N VAL A 26 -3.93 -9.39 5.96
CA VAL A 26 -2.46 -9.29 6.13
C VAL A 26 -1.72 -9.80 4.90
N THR A 27 -2.23 -10.84 4.25
CA THR A 27 -1.56 -11.46 3.10
C THR A 27 -1.66 -10.62 1.83
N THR A 28 -2.79 -9.96 1.58
CA THR A 28 -3.02 -9.18 0.35
C THR A 28 -1.96 -8.10 0.10
N PRO A 29 -1.61 -7.22 1.07
CA PRO A 29 -0.60 -6.19 0.85
C PRO A 29 0.82 -6.74 0.65
N ILE A 30 1.08 -7.98 1.00
CA ILE A 30 2.37 -8.65 0.79
C ILE A 30 2.37 -9.40 -0.55
N LEU A 31 1.29 -10.09 -0.86
CA LEU A 31 1.19 -10.96 -2.03
C LEU A 31 1.12 -10.16 -3.33
N LEU A 32 0.38 -9.07 -3.39
CA LEU A 32 0.26 -8.26 -4.61
C LEU A 32 1.60 -7.63 -5.05
N PRO A 33 2.38 -6.97 -4.17
CA PRO A 33 3.71 -6.49 -4.54
C PRO A 33 4.68 -7.62 -4.89
N SER A 34 4.59 -8.77 -4.22
CA SER A 34 5.45 -9.92 -4.52
C SER A 34 5.20 -10.48 -5.92
N LEU A 35 3.94 -10.52 -6.36
CA LEU A 35 3.59 -10.88 -7.74
C LEU A 35 4.12 -9.85 -8.74
N GLY A 36 4.01 -8.55 -8.43
CA GLY A 36 4.60 -7.48 -9.23
C GLY A 36 6.12 -7.60 -9.35
N ALA A 37 6.81 -7.89 -8.24
CA ALA A 37 8.24 -8.16 -8.23
C ALA A 37 8.60 -9.34 -9.11
N LEU A 38 7.86 -10.45 -9.00
CA LEU A 38 8.09 -11.65 -9.82
C LEU A 38 7.97 -11.37 -11.32
N VAL A 39 6.99 -10.59 -11.73
CA VAL A 39 6.83 -10.19 -13.15
C VAL A 39 8.00 -9.33 -13.61
N SER A 40 8.44 -8.38 -12.77
CA SER A 40 9.58 -7.52 -13.04
C SER A 40 10.88 -8.32 -13.16
N ASP A 41 11.13 -9.26 -12.26
CA ASP A 41 12.29 -10.15 -12.28
C ASP A 41 12.30 -11.04 -13.54
N ARG A 42 11.13 -11.55 -13.96
CA ARG A 42 11.01 -12.31 -15.20
C ARG A 42 11.30 -11.48 -16.44
N ALA A 43 11.05 -10.18 -16.39
CA ALA A 43 11.43 -9.23 -17.44
C ALA A 43 12.92 -8.84 -17.41
N GLY A 44 13.71 -9.35 -16.46
CA GLY A 44 15.13 -9.04 -16.29
C GLY A 44 15.41 -7.73 -15.57
N VAL A 45 14.42 -7.16 -14.89
CA VAL A 45 14.53 -5.88 -14.19
C VAL A 45 14.20 -6.07 -12.71
N ILE A 46 15.19 -5.93 -11.84
CA ILE A 46 14.99 -6.01 -10.39
C ILE A 46 14.39 -4.69 -9.91
N ASN A 47 13.13 -4.70 -9.50
CA ASN A 47 12.45 -3.52 -9.00
C ASN A 47 12.49 -3.45 -7.47
N ILE A 48 13.49 -2.76 -6.93
CA ILE A 48 13.64 -2.52 -5.48
C ILE A 48 12.70 -1.40 -5.00
N GLY A 49 12.22 -0.53 -5.88
CA GLY A 49 11.36 0.61 -5.56
C GLY A 49 9.92 0.28 -5.18
N LEU A 50 9.56 -0.99 -5.04
CA LEU A 50 8.18 -1.43 -4.75
C LEU A 50 7.67 -0.96 -3.38
N GLU A 51 8.53 -0.90 -2.36
CA GLU A 51 8.15 -0.45 -1.03
C GLU A 51 7.72 1.02 -1.05
N GLY A 52 8.51 1.89 -1.66
CA GLY A 52 8.19 3.32 -1.79
C GLY A 52 6.94 3.56 -2.63
N THR A 53 6.79 2.83 -3.76
CA THR A 53 5.59 2.94 -4.59
C THR A 53 4.34 2.49 -3.83
N MET A 54 4.44 1.42 -3.04
CA MET A 54 3.33 0.91 -2.22
C MET A 54 2.94 1.92 -1.14
N LEU A 55 3.91 2.51 -0.43
CA LEU A 55 3.64 3.52 0.61
C LEU A 55 2.96 4.76 0.04
N VAL A 56 3.50 5.32 -1.05
CA VAL A 56 2.94 6.53 -1.66
C VAL A 56 1.56 6.26 -2.26
N SER A 57 1.37 5.13 -2.93
CA SER A 57 0.07 4.78 -3.52
C SER A 57 -0.99 4.50 -2.46
N ALA A 58 -0.64 3.82 -1.37
CA ALA A 58 -1.54 3.58 -0.25
C ALA A 58 -1.94 4.89 0.44
N PHE A 59 -0.97 5.76 0.72
CA PHE A 59 -1.22 7.09 1.28
C PHE A 59 -2.16 7.92 0.40
N THR A 60 -1.89 7.97 -0.91
CA THR A 60 -2.73 8.68 -1.87
C THR A 60 -4.14 8.11 -1.91
N GLY A 61 -4.27 6.78 -1.91
CA GLY A 61 -5.56 6.11 -1.89
C GLY A 61 -6.41 6.48 -0.67
N VAL A 62 -5.80 6.48 0.52
CA VAL A 62 -6.47 6.88 1.77
C VAL A 62 -6.84 8.36 1.75
N ALA A 63 -5.92 9.24 1.31
CA ALA A 63 -6.16 10.67 1.23
C ALA A 63 -7.34 10.99 0.31
N PHE A 64 -7.37 10.47 -0.91
CA PHE A 64 -8.47 10.69 -1.85
C PHE A 64 -9.80 10.07 -1.38
N SER A 65 -9.74 8.92 -0.71
CA SER A 65 -10.93 8.35 -0.08
C SER A 65 -11.48 9.26 1.02
N ALA A 66 -10.61 9.84 1.85
CA ALA A 66 -11.02 10.80 2.90
C ALA A 66 -11.59 12.09 2.30
N TYR A 67 -10.92 12.71 1.31
CA TYR A 67 -11.43 13.93 0.65
C TYR A 67 -12.74 13.71 -0.11
N SER A 68 -13.08 12.47 -0.48
CA SER A 68 -14.37 12.18 -1.13
C SER A 68 -15.58 12.54 -0.27
N TYR A 69 -15.43 12.53 1.06
CA TYR A 69 -16.49 12.94 1.99
C TYR A 69 -16.83 14.42 1.90
N GLU A 70 -15.82 15.26 1.63
CA GLU A 70 -16.04 16.70 1.43
C GLU A 70 -16.70 17.02 0.08
N TRP A 71 -16.40 16.21 -0.96
CA TRP A 71 -16.88 16.46 -2.33
C TRP A 71 -18.28 15.89 -2.61
N PHE A 72 -18.59 14.71 -2.08
CA PHE A 72 -19.80 13.96 -2.45
C PHE A 72 -20.81 13.81 -1.31
N GLY A 73 -20.46 14.27 -0.07
CA GLY A 73 -21.30 14.08 1.10
C GLY A 73 -21.27 12.63 1.62
N GLU A 74 -21.73 12.46 2.86
CA GLU A 74 -21.50 11.26 3.66
C GLU A 74 -22.07 9.96 3.05
N SER A 75 -23.29 10.00 2.50
CA SER A 75 -23.96 8.81 1.95
C SER A 75 -23.33 8.31 0.64
N THR A 76 -22.86 9.22 -0.21
CA THR A 76 -22.27 8.88 -1.51
C THR A 76 -20.79 8.53 -1.36
N ALA A 77 -20.09 9.21 -0.47
CA ALA A 77 -18.67 8.99 -0.20
C ALA A 77 -18.38 7.59 0.37
N GLN A 78 -19.28 7.03 1.18
CA GLN A 78 -19.11 5.66 1.70
C GLN A 78 -19.02 4.61 0.58
N ILE A 79 -19.67 4.82 -0.54
CA ILE A 79 -19.69 3.89 -1.67
C ILE A 79 -18.57 4.23 -2.66
N ILE A 80 -18.43 5.50 -3.02
CA ILE A 80 -17.50 5.97 -4.08
C ILE A 80 -16.08 6.16 -3.55
N GLY A 81 -15.92 6.56 -2.28
CA GLY A 81 -14.62 6.86 -1.68
C GLY A 81 -13.57 5.74 -1.84
N PRO A 82 -13.88 4.48 -1.49
CA PRO A 82 -12.93 3.37 -1.63
C PRO A 82 -12.52 3.14 -3.09
N TRP A 83 -13.44 3.28 -4.04
CA TRP A 83 -13.14 3.12 -5.47
C TRP A 83 -12.29 4.26 -6.00
N LEU A 84 -12.59 5.48 -5.58
CA LEU A 84 -11.81 6.66 -5.94
C LEU A 84 -10.39 6.57 -5.38
N GLY A 85 -10.25 6.15 -4.13
CA GLY A 85 -8.96 5.89 -3.51
C GLY A 85 -8.16 4.82 -4.23
N LEU A 86 -8.80 3.71 -4.62
CA LEU A 86 -8.17 2.64 -5.37
C LEU A 86 -7.66 3.13 -6.74
N VAL A 87 -8.50 3.82 -7.50
CA VAL A 87 -8.12 4.35 -8.82
C VAL A 87 -6.97 5.33 -8.71
N MET A 88 -7.03 6.28 -7.77
CA MET A 88 -5.96 7.26 -7.56
C MET A 88 -4.67 6.63 -7.07
N GLY A 89 -4.74 5.63 -6.18
CA GLY A 89 -3.57 4.85 -5.75
C GLY A 89 -2.89 4.14 -6.92
N VAL A 90 -3.67 3.51 -7.81
CA VAL A 90 -3.13 2.86 -9.02
C VAL A 90 -2.51 3.88 -9.97
N VAL A 91 -3.15 5.02 -10.21
CA VAL A 91 -2.61 6.09 -11.08
C VAL A 91 -1.25 6.55 -10.56
N VAL A 92 -1.13 6.82 -9.27
CA VAL A 92 0.13 7.27 -8.66
C VAL A 92 1.19 6.17 -8.72
N ALA A 93 0.83 4.90 -8.48
CA ALA A 93 1.77 3.78 -8.62
C ALA A 93 2.33 3.68 -10.05
N VAL A 94 1.47 3.83 -11.08
CA VAL A 94 1.89 3.84 -12.48
C VAL A 94 2.80 5.03 -12.78
N LEU A 95 2.49 6.23 -12.28
CA LEU A 95 3.35 7.40 -12.48
C LEU A 95 4.74 7.23 -11.85
N LEU A 96 4.83 6.64 -10.65
CA LEU A 96 6.10 6.34 -10.00
C LEU A 96 6.89 5.26 -10.75
N ALA A 97 6.21 4.23 -11.26
CA ALA A 97 6.84 3.21 -12.10
C ALA A 97 7.37 3.80 -13.41
N LEU A 98 6.62 4.70 -14.05
CA LEU A 98 7.07 5.43 -15.24
C LEU A 98 8.26 6.33 -14.92
N LEU A 99 8.26 7.01 -13.78
CA LEU A 99 9.39 7.82 -13.32
C LEU A 99 10.66 6.97 -13.21
N LEU A 100 10.58 5.81 -12.58
CA LEU A 100 11.68 4.85 -12.45
C LEU A 100 12.16 4.36 -13.83
N ALA A 101 11.23 4.04 -14.73
CA ALA A 101 11.55 3.64 -16.10
C ALA A 101 12.27 4.74 -16.88
N VAL A 102 11.85 5.99 -16.75
CA VAL A 102 12.52 7.14 -17.39
C VAL A 102 13.93 7.32 -16.84
N PHE A 103 14.14 7.22 -15.52
CA PHE A 103 15.48 7.30 -14.95
C PHE A 103 16.39 6.21 -15.50
N HIS A 104 15.91 4.98 -15.59
CA HIS A 104 16.70 3.87 -16.10
C HIS A 104 16.95 3.98 -17.62
N LEU A 105 15.90 4.21 -18.41
CA LEU A 105 15.99 4.17 -19.88
C LEU A 105 16.61 5.45 -20.47
N ARG A 106 16.20 6.62 -19.96
CA ARG A 106 16.62 7.91 -20.53
C ARG A 106 17.92 8.39 -19.93
N PHE A 107 18.07 8.32 -18.62
CA PHE A 107 19.27 8.81 -17.93
C PHE A 107 20.31 7.71 -17.69
N LYS A 108 20.02 6.45 -18.07
CA LYS A 108 20.89 5.28 -17.86
C LYS A 108 21.33 5.14 -16.39
N ALA A 109 20.48 5.60 -15.47
CA ALA A 109 20.73 5.47 -14.04
C ALA A 109 20.65 4.00 -13.61
N ASP A 110 21.42 3.64 -12.60
CA ASP A 110 21.31 2.31 -11.98
C ASP A 110 19.91 2.16 -11.37
N ILE A 111 19.21 1.09 -11.78
CA ILE A 111 17.83 0.85 -11.37
C ILE A 111 17.73 0.52 -9.89
N ILE A 112 18.76 -0.16 -9.33
CA ILE A 112 18.82 -0.52 -7.92
C ILE A 112 18.96 0.76 -7.08
N LEU A 113 19.88 1.65 -7.45
CA LEU A 113 20.09 2.91 -6.75
C LEU A 113 18.87 3.82 -6.85
N SER A 114 18.25 3.90 -8.02
CA SER A 114 17.02 4.67 -8.26
C SER A 114 15.84 4.13 -7.43
N GLY A 115 15.73 2.80 -7.30
CA GLY A 115 14.70 2.15 -6.49
C GLY A 115 14.88 2.42 -5.00
N ILE A 116 16.10 2.36 -4.48
CA ILE A 116 16.41 2.70 -3.08
C ILE A 116 16.08 4.16 -2.80
N ALA A 117 16.48 5.07 -3.70
CA ALA A 117 16.17 6.49 -3.58
C ALA A 117 14.65 6.74 -3.56
N LEU A 118 13.89 6.02 -4.40
CA LEU A 118 12.42 6.11 -4.41
C LEU A 118 11.79 5.62 -3.09
N ASN A 119 12.33 4.55 -2.49
CA ASN A 119 11.84 4.07 -1.20
C ASN A 119 12.07 5.09 -0.09
N ILE A 120 13.26 5.69 -0.02
CA ILE A 120 13.56 6.72 0.97
C ILE A 120 12.69 7.96 0.74
N LEU A 121 12.57 8.40 -0.52
CA LEU A 121 11.74 9.56 -0.87
C LEU A 121 10.26 9.29 -0.56
N GLY A 122 9.76 8.11 -0.90
CA GLY A 122 8.37 7.71 -0.66
C GLY A 122 8.03 7.69 0.82
N SER A 123 8.88 7.11 1.66
CA SER A 123 8.67 7.10 3.12
C SER A 123 8.76 8.50 3.73
N ALA A 124 9.75 9.30 3.34
CA ALA A 124 9.90 10.66 3.84
C ALA A 124 8.74 11.58 3.38
N ALA A 125 8.34 11.49 2.11
CA ALA A 125 7.27 12.31 1.56
C ALA A 125 5.91 12.00 2.20
N THR A 126 5.57 10.73 2.40
CA THR A 126 4.31 10.34 3.04
C THR A 126 4.23 10.85 4.49
N VAL A 127 5.30 10.74 5.26
CA VAL A 127 5.36 11.25 6.63
C VAL A 127 5.29 12.78 6.66
N ALA A 128 5.99 13.47 5.76
CA ALA A 128 5.98 14.93 5.70
C ALA A 128 4.59 15.48 5.34
N ILE A 129 3.95 14.90 4.30
CA ILE A 129 2.60 15.33 3.89
C ILE A 129 1.57 15.01 4.97
N MET A 130 1.69 13.84 5.62
CA MET A 130 0.79 13.48 6.70
C MET A 130 0.90 14.45 7.88
N PHE A 131 2.12 14.87 8.22
CA PHE A 131 2.35 15.87 9.27
C PHE A 131 1.72 17.24 8.93
N GLU A 132 1.83 17.69 7.68
CA GLU A 132 1.20 18.93 7.22
C GLU A 132 -0.34 18.86 7.26
N LEU A 133 -0.92 17.70 6.97
CA LEU A 133 -2.37 17.52 6.92
C LEU A 133 -3.00 17.28 8.31
N THR A 134 -2.31 16.57 9.19
CA THR A 134 -2.90 16.12 10.48
C THR A 134 -2.24 16.74 11.71
N GLY A 135 -1.06 17.35 11.56
CA GLY A 135 -0.24 17.81 12.68
C GLY A 135 0.45 16.68 13.47
N ASP A 136 0.23 15.43 13.09
CA ASP A 136 0.73 14.25 13.78
C ASP A 136 1.63 13.38 12.88
N ARG A 137 2.71 12.81 13.43
CA ARG A 137 3.73 12.10 12.65
C ARG A 137 3.48 10.60 12.50
N GLY A 138 2.44 10.06 13.08
CA GLY A 138 2.31 8.62 13.17
C GLY A 138 0.91 8.02 13.12
N ASN A 139 -0.15 8.82 13.18
CA ASN A 139 -1.52 8.28 13.20
C ASN A 139 -2.51 9.27 12.56
N THR A 140 -3.39 8.75 11.72
CA THR A 140 -4.61 9.44 11.30
C THR A 140 -5.71 9.05 12.30
N GLN A 141 -6.09 9.96 13.18
CA GLN A 141 -7.29 9.80 14.01
C GLN A 141 -8.53 10.02 13.18
#